data_f767045ba392934777e3168c23883e55
#
_entry.id   f767045ba392934777e3168c23883e55
#
_cell.length_a   1.000
_cell.length_b   1.000
_cell.length_c   1.000
_cell.angle_alpha   90.00
_cell.angle_beta   90.00
_cell.angle_gamma   90.00
#
_symmetry.space_group_name_H-M   'P 1'
#
loop_
_entity.id
_entity.type
_entity.pdbx_description
1 polymer ?
#
loop_
_entity_poly.entity_id
_entity_poly.type
_entity_poly.pdbx_seq_one_letter_code
_entity_poly.pdbx_strand_id
1 'polypeptide(L)'
;MRKSAFSKIMLPLLALLLLCTPKAKAEGEYAWPANYDGVMLQGFYWDSYKDSKWTVLQANAAELSSYFNLIWVPNAGKSSANPSMGYDPVYWFSNFNSSFGNEAELRSMISTFKQFGTGIIEDVVVNHRNGATNWYDFPAETYNGKTYKLGLDAICKNDELANQTGMPQPTGAYDTGDNFDGCRDLDHTNPAVQEAVKAYL
;
A
#
# COMPACT_ATOMS: atom_id res chain seq x y z
N MET A 1 23.24 47.17 -66.00
CA MET A 1 22.56 47.30 -64.70
C MET A 1 21.47 46.25 -64.60
N ARG A 2 21.69 45.12 -63.93
CA ARG A 2 20.63 44.14 -63.65
C ARG A 2 20.75 43.77 -62.18
N LYS A 3 19.72 44.10 -61.38
CA LYS A 3 19.62 43.75 -59.96
C LYS A 3 19.11 42.31 -59.88
N SER A 4 19.91 41.45 -59.29
CA SER A 4 19.56 40.10 -58.97
C SER A 4 18.82 40.10 -57.61
N ALA A 5 17.56 39.65 -57.65
CA ALA A 5 16.77 39.46 -56.45
C ALA A 5 17.01 38.05 -55.91
N PHE A 6 17.68 37.93 -54.77
CA PHE A 6 17.78 36.69 -54.03
C PHE A 6 16.46 36.41 -53.31
N SER A 7 15.74 35.46 -53.83
CA SER A 7 14.57 34.88 -53.15
C SER A 7 15.04 34.03 -51.98
N LYS A 8 14.75 34.47 -50.73
CA LYS A 8 14.92 33.69 -49.51
C LYS A 8 13.81 32.70 -49.42
N ILE A 9 14.03 31.45 -49.76
CA ILE A 9 13.15 30.34 -49.44
C ILE A 9 13.33 30.03 -47.97
N MET A 10 12.41 30.47 -47.15
CA MET A 10 12.27 30.04 -45.77
C MET A 10 11.61 28.67 -45.76
N LEU A 11 12.40 27.64 -45.45
CA LEU A 11 11.87 26.30 -45.16
C LEU A 11 11.27 26.34 -43.74
N PRO A 12 10.00 26.03 -43.53
CA PRO A 12 9.47 25.87 -42.21
C PRO A 12 10.04 24.57 -41.63
N LEU A 13 10.84 24.69 -40.61
CA LEU A 13 11.30 23.59 -39.75
C LEU A 13 10.05 23.08 -39.01
N LEU A 14 9.42 22.04 -39.56
CA LEU A 14 8.35 21.33 -38.88
C LEU A 14 8.95 20.55 -37.75
N ALA A 15 8.98 21.18 -36.57
CA ALA A 15 9.32 20.51 -35.34
C ALA A 15 8.22 19.47 -35.05
N LEU A 16 8.51 18.22 -35.38
CA LEU A 16 7.68 17.08 -35.00
C LEU A 16 7.87 16.93 -33.48
N LEU A 17 7.07 17.67 -32.71
CA LEU A 17 6.85 17.37 -31.31
C LEU A 17 6.18 15.99 -31.25
N LEU A 18 6.96 14.96 -31.02
CA LEU A 18 6.43 13.71 -30.47
C LEU A 18 5.81 14.05 -29.10
N LEU A 19 4.53 14.36 -29.14
CA LEU A 19 3.68 14.33 -27.97
C LEU A 19 3.67 12.88 -27.48
N CYS A 20 4.59 12.54 -26.58
CA CYS A 20 4.37 11.43 -25.68
C CYS A 20 3.12 11.77 -24.87
N THR A 21 1.96 11.48 -25.42
CA THR A 21 0.74 11.43 -24.63
C THR A 21 0.96 10.35 -23.59
N PRO A 22 0.96 10.67 -22.30
CA PRO A 22 0.89 9.63 -21.30
C PRO A 22 -0.36 8.81 -21.66
N LYS A 23 -0.20 7.50 -21.88
CA LYS A 23 -1.36 6.63 -21.97
C LYS A 23 -2.22 6.93 -20.75
N ALA A 24 -3.39 7.51 -20.97
CA ALA A 24 -4.37 7.67 -19.93
C ALA A 24 -4.61 6.28 -19.35
N LYS A 25 -4.22 6.06 -18.10
CA LYS A 25 -4.67 4.89 -17.37
C LYS A 25 -6.18 4.95 -17.41
N ALA A 26 -6.82 3.87 -17.84
CA ALA A 26 -8.26 3.75 -17.74
C ALA A 26 -8.61 3.98 -16.26
N GLU A 27 -9.26 5.10 -15.97
CA GLU A 27 -9.86 5.32 -14.67
C GLU A 27 -10.94 4.26 -14.50
N GLY A 28 -10.85 3.45 -13.47
CA GLY A 28 -12.05 2.88 -12.93
C GLY A 28 -12.21 1.39 -12.79
N GLU A 29 -11.19 0.58 -12.92
CA GLU A 29 -11.30 -0.80 -12.43
C GLU A 29 -10.12 -1.12 -11.52
N TYR A 30 -10.44 -1.42 -10.27
CA TYR A 30 -9.54 -1.94 -9.23
C TYR A 30 -9.12 -3.39 -9.54
N ALA A 31 -8.84 -3.67 -10.81
CA ALA A 31 -8.46 -4.98 -11.27
C ALA A 31 -7.09 -4.92 -11.92
N TRP A 32 -6.36 -6.00 -11.79
CA TRP A 32 -5.13 -6.22 -12.52
C TRP A 32 -5.37 -6.00 -14.02
N PRO A 33 -4.51 -5.24 -14.74
CA PRO A 33 -4.73 -5.00 -16.15
C PRO A 33 -4.86 -6.32 -16.93
N ALA A 34 -5.90 -6.42 -17.76
CA ALA A 34 -6.05 -7.57 -18.65
C ALA A 34 -4.82 -7.67 -19.56
N ASN A 35 -4.29 -8.87 -19.73
CA ASN A 35 -3.08 -9.14 -20.52
C ASN A 35 -1.81 -8.46 -20.00
N TYR A 36 -1.66 -8.29 -18.68
CA TYR A 36 -0.41 -7.85 -18.09
C TYR A 36 0.67 -8.91 -18.30
N ASP A 37 1.77 -8.56 -18.95
CA ASP A 37 2.88 -9.42 -19.31
C ASP A 37 4.18 -9.10 -18.53
N GLY A 38 4.08 -8.24 -17.52
CA GLY A 38 5.22 -7.84 -16.70
C GLY A 38 5.64 -8.90 -15.67
N VAL A 39 6.84 -8.74 -15.17
CA VAL A 39 7.41 -9.61 -14.12
C VAL A 39 7.38 -8.88 -12.79
N MET A 40 6.89 -9.54 -11.74
CA MET A 40 6.86 -9.05 -10.37
C MET A 40 7.93 -9.76 -9.54
N LEU A 41 8.70 -8.97 -8.78
CA LEU A 41 9.58 -9.49 -7.74
C LEU A 41 8.85 -9.45 -6.40
N GLN A 42 8.85 -10.55 -5.64
CA GLN A 42 8.59 -10.51 -4.21
C GLN A 42 9.81 -9.90 -3.53
N GLY A 43 9.70 -8.62 -3.13
CA GLY A 43 10.79 -7.81 -2.61
C GLY A 43 11.13 -8.08 -1.13
N PHE A 44 10.59 -9.15 -0.55
CA PHE A 44 10.82 -9.55 0.84
C PHE A 44 10.69 -11.07 1.00
N TYR A 45 11.20 -11.58 2.11
CA TYR A 45 11.02 -12.95 2.58
C TYR A 45 10.85 -12.94 4.10
N TRP A 46 10.47 -14.06 4.68
CA TRP A 46 10.25 -14.14 6.12
C TRP A 46 11.52 -13.75 6.89
N ASP A 47 11.36 -12.88 7.90
CA ASP A 47 12.43 -12.30 8.72
C ASP A 47 13.40 -11.35 7.98
N SER A 48 13.05 -10.87 6.79
CA SER A 48 13.91 -9.98 5.98
C SER A 48 13.97 -8.52 6.47
N TYR A 49 13.74 -8.25 7.73
CA TYR A 49 13.67 -6.88 8.31
C TYR A 49 14.89 -5.99 8.03
N LYS A 50 16.04 -6.58 7.78
CA LYS A 50 17.27 -5.84 7.45
C LYS A 50 17.43 -5.68 5.95
N ASP A 51 17.11 -6.73 5.20
CA ASP A 51 17.43 -6.84 3.79
C ASP A 51 16.35 -6.18 2.91
N SER A 52 15.12 -6.08 3.41
CA SER A 52 13.98 -5.48 2.70
C SER A 52 13.56 -4.10 3.25
N LYS A 53 14.46 -3.40 3.93
CA LYS A 53 14.19 -2.01 4.35
C LYS A 53 13.91 -1.13 3.15
N TRP A 54 13.06 -0.12 3.33
CA TRP A 54 12.73 0.85 2.28
C TRP A 54 13.99 1.46 1.65
N THR A 55 14.98 1.77 2.47
CA THR A 55 16.27 2.33 2.01
C THR A 55 17.12 1.31 1.23
N VAL A 56 17.05 0.03 1.57
CA VAL A 56 17.77 -1.04 0.85
C VAL A 56 17.11 -1.28 -0.52
N LEU A 57 15.77 -1.40 -0.57
CA LEU A 57 15.05 -1.51 -1.84
C LEU A 57 15.29 -0.31 -2.73
N GLN A 58 15.24 0.91 -2.16
CA GLN A 58 15.52 2.14 -2.89
C GLN A 58 16.93 2.18 -3.48
N ALA A 59 17.94 1.75 -2.72
CA ALA A 59 19.32 1.73 -3.19
C ALA A 59 19.53 0.80 -4.40
N ASN A 60 18.72 -0.25 -4.52
CA ASN A 60 18.76 -1.22 -5.61
C ASN A 60 17.73 -0.94 -6.73
N ALA A 61 17.00 0.18 -6.65
CA ALA A 61 15.85 0.42 -7.53
C ALA A 61 16.24 0.45 -9.03
N ALA A 62 17.37 1.05 -9.39
CA ALA A 62 17.82 1.10 -10.78
C ALA A 62 18.10 -0.29 -11.36
N GLU A 63 18.76 -1.16 -10.60
CA GLU A 63 19.05 -2.53 -11.01
C GLU A 63 17.76 -3.36 -11.07
N LEU A 64 16.96 -3.35 -10.01
CA LEU A 64 15.71 -4.12 -9.93
C LEU A 64 14.74 -3.73 -11.05
N SER A 65 14.64 -2.44 -11.35
CA SER A 65 13.75 -1.94 -12.41
C SER A 65 14.17 -2.36 -13.82
N SER A 66 15.41 -2.80 -14.02
CA SER A 66 15.85 -3.34 -15.30
C SER A 66 15.30 -4.75 -15.58
N TYR A 67 14.84 -5.45 -14.56
CA TYR A 67 14.34 -6.83 -14.66
C TYR A 67 12.84 -6.96 -14.30
N PHE A 68 12.34 -6.08 -13.42
CA PHE A 68 11.00 -6.21 -12.84
C PHE A 68 10.13 -4.98 -13.10
N ASN A 69 8.88 -5.22 -13.42
CA ASN A 69 7.88 -4.18 -13.65
C ASN A 69 7.16 -3.79 -12.36
N LEU A 70 7.12 -4.71 -11.40
CA LEU A 70 6.48 -4.55 -10.10
C LEU A 70 7.37 -5.11 -9.00
N ILE A 71 7.34 -4.45 -7.84
CA ILE A 71 7.96 -4.96 -6.61
C ILE A 71 6.86 -5.12 -5.56
N TRP A 72 6.66 -6.33 -5.08
CA TRP A 72 5.77 -6.64 -3.98
C TRP A 72 6.53 -6.43 -2.67
N VAL A 73 6.01 -5.53 -1.82
CA VAL A 73 6.62 -5.14 -0.55
C VAL A 73 5.74 -5.55 0.63
N PRO A 74 6.32 -5.74 1.84
CA PRO A 74 5.55 -6.07 3.02
C PRO A 74 4.63 -4.93 3.44
N ASN A 75 3.68 -5.24 4.36
CA ASN A 75 2.80 -4.25 4.94
C ASN A 75 3.58 -3.08 5.55
N ALA A 76 3.21 -1.85 5.18
CA ALA A 76 3.92 -0.64 5.57
C ALA A 76 3.41 -0.05 6.89
N GLY A 77 2.20 -0.41 7.33
CA GLY A 77 1.61 0.07 8.56
C GLY A 77 2.37 -0.41 9.80
N LYS A 78 2.32 0.40 10.87
CA LYS A 78 2.92 0.01 12.14
C LYS A 78 2.21 -1.19 12.74
N SER A 79 2.99 -2.21 13.08
CA SER A 79 2.58 -3.44 13.71
C SER A 79 2.70 -3.41 15.23
N SER A 80 2.11 -4.38 15.94
CA SER A 80 2.18 -4.53 17.38
C SER A 80 3.55 -5.05 17.82
N ALA A 81 4.11 -6.01 17.12
CA ALA A 81 5.47 -6.50 17.38
C ALA A 81 6.54 -5.60 16.72
N ASN A 82 7.77 -5.68 17.26
CA ASN A 82 8.94 -5.04 16.67
C ASN A 82 10.18 -5.89 16.98
N PRO A 83 10.76 -6.60 15.99
CA PRO A 83 10.39 -6.58 14.57
C PRO A 83 9.10 -7.35 14.26
N SER A 84 8.44 -6.98 13.15
CA SER A 84 7.28 -7.67 12.59
C SER A 84 7.35 -7.65 11.06
N MET A 85 6.83 -8.71 10.43
CA MET A 85 6.62 -8.74 8.98
C MET A 85 5.42 -7.93 8.49
N GLY A 86 4.64 -7.34 9.42
CA GLY A 86 3.48 -6.53 9.08
C GLY A 86 2.13 -7.25 9.22
N TYR A 87 2.12 -8.55 9.58
CA TYR A 87 0.89 -9.34 9.67
C TYR A 87 0.12 -9.18 10.98
N ASP A 88 0.56 -8.30 11.86
CA ASP A 88 -0.08 -7.90 13.12
C ASP A 88 -0.33 -6.37 13.15
N PRO A 89 -1.06 -5.80 12.17
CA PRO A 89 -1.16 -4.36 12.01
C PRO A 89 -1.93 -3.71 13.16
N VAL A 90 -1.37 -2.61 13.69
CA VAL A 90 -2.04 -1.71 14.63
C VAL A 90 -2.57 -0.47 13.89
N TYR A 91 -1.83 -0.01 12.89
CA TYR A 91 -2.19 1.10 12.02
C TYR A 91 -2.20 0.65 10.57
N TRP A 92 -3.16 1.13 9.81
CA TRP A 92 -3.27 0.85 8.39
C TRP A 92 -2.67 1.96 7.52
N PHE A 93 -3.04 3.24 7.79
CA PHE A 93 -2.73 4.35 6.89
C PHE A 93 -2.36 5.68 7.58
N SER A 94 -2.21 5.71 8.89
CA SER A 94 -1.85 6.94 9.63
C SER A 94 -0.52 6.86 10.38
N ASN A 95 0.11 5.68 10.42
CA ASN A 95 1.41 5.49 11.03
C ASN A 95 2.21 4.41 10.30
N PHE A 96 3.26 4.82 9.60
CA PHE A 96 4.12 3.95 8.77
C PHE A 96 5.49 3.69 9.42
N ASN A 97 5.61 3.79 10.75
CA ASN A 97 6.82 3.39 11.46
C ASN A 97 6.84 1.87 11.65
N SER A 98 7.21 1.15 10.61
CA SER A 98 7.28 -0.31 10.57
C SER A 98 8.70 -0.83 10.80
N SER A 99 8.86 -2.15 10.81
CA SER A 99 10.18 -2.80 10.85
C SER A 99 11.02 -2.52 9.61
N PHE A 100 10.40 -2.10 8.51
CA PHE A 100 11.06 -1.83 7.23
C PHE A 100 11.49 -0.37 7.05
N GLY A 101 11.01 0.53 7.88
CA GLY A 101 11.36 1.95 7.87
C GLY A 101 10.20 2.86 8.26
N ASN A 102 10.36 4.15 8.00
CA ASN A 102 9.37 5.18 8.28
C ASN A 102 8.68 5.69 7.00
N GLU A 103 7.68 6.56 7.16
CA GLU A 103 6.89 7.11 6.04
C GLU A 103 7.75 7.84 5.01
N ALA A 104 8.73 8.64 5.43
CA ALA A 104 9.59 9.38 4.51
C ALA A 104 10.43 8.45 3.64
N GLU A 105 10.97 7.38 4.23
CA GLU A 105 11.73 6.36 3.51
C GLU A 105 10.84 5.56 2.55
N LEU A 106 9.63 5.19 2.97
CA LEU A 106 8.64 4.52 2.13
C LEU A 106 8.28 5.37 0.91
N ARG A 107 7.92 6.63 1.11
CA ARG A 107 7.59 7.56 0.01
C ARG A 107 8.76 7.79 -0.93
N SER A 108 9.97 7.90 -0.39
CA SER A 108 11.19 8.05 -1.19
C SER A 108 11.45 6.81 -2.06
N MET A 109 11.33 5.62 -1.49
CA MET A 109 11.45 4.35 -2.19
C MET A 109 10.44 4.25 -3.34
N ILE A 110 9.15 4.46 -3.07
CA ILE A 110 8.08 4.45 -4.08
C ILE A 110 8.36 5.46 -5.21
N SER A 111 8.76 6.69 -4.84
CA SER A 111 9.10 7.72 -5.83
C SER A 111 10.27 7.33 -6.71
N THR A 112 11.29 6.69 -6.13
CA THR A 112 12.47 6.23 -6.87
C THR A 112 12.11 5.14 -7.88
N PHE A 113 11.39 4.10 -7.48
CA PHE A 113 10.92 3.05 -8.39
C PHE A 113 10.03 3.61 -9.51
N LYS A 114 9.14 4.56 -9.17
CA LYS A 114 8.29 5.23 -10.16
C LYS A 114 9.09 5.97 -11.23
N GLN A 115 10.24 6.58 -10.90
CA GLN A 115 11.13 7.23 -11.86
C GLN A 115 11.71 6.25 -12.87
N PHE A 116 11.90 4.99 -12.48
CA PHE A 116 12.35 3.91 -13.36
C PHE A 116 11.18 3.17 -14.05
N GLY A 117 9.93 3.60 -13.85
CA GLY A 117 8.75 2.97 -14.47
C GLY A 117 8.28 1.70 -13.77
N THR A 118 8.79 1.37 -12.59
CA THR A 118 8.41 0.19 -11.81
C THR A 118 7.35 0.56 -10.77
N GLY A 119 6.30 -0.25 -10.68
CA GLY A 119 5.22 -0.11 -9.70
C GLY A 119 5.56 -0.82 -8.37
N ILE A 120 4.93 -0.34 -7.29
CA ILE A 120 5.00 -0.98 -5.97
C ILE A 120 3.63 -1.57 -5.65
N ILE A 121 3.61 -2.81 -5.17
CA ILE A 121 2.41 -3.48 -4.63
C ILE A 121 2.67 -3.75 -3.15
N GLU A 122 1.77 -3.29 -2.29
CA GLU A 122 1.83 -3.55 -0.86
C GLU A 122 1.07 -4.83 -0.51
N ASP A 123 1.63 -5.62 0.41
CA ASP A 123 0.96 -6.74 1.06
C ASP A 123 0.04 -6.21 2.16
N VAL A 124 -1.24 -6.08 1.87
CA VAL A 124 -2.20 -5.47 2.80
C VAL A 124 -2.87 -6.51 3.68
N VAL A 125 -3.02 -6.20 4.96
CA VAL A 125 -3.71 -7.04 5.95
C VAL A 125 -5.00 -6.36 6.36
N VAL A 126 -6.12 -6.87 5.86
CA VAL A 126 -7.45 -6.31 6.12
C VAL A 126 -8.37 -7.23 6.93
N ASN A 127 -7.99 -8.52 7.07
CA ASN A 127 -8.78 -9.51 7.80
C ASN A 127 -8.88 -9.20 9.28
N HIS A 128 -7.77 -8.78 9.88
CA HIS A 128 -7.61 -8.63 11.31
C HIS A 128 -6.77 -7.42 11.68
N ARG A 129 -6.81 -7.05 12.96
CA ARG A 129 -6.09 -5.91 13.50
C ARG A 129 -5.72 -6.13 14.96
N ASN A 130 -4.64 -5.50 15.44
CA ASN A 130 -4.31 -5.44 16.86
C ASN A 130 -4.65 -4.08 17.46
N GLY A 131 -4.97 -4.08 18.75
CA GLY A 131 -5.03 -2.88 19.57
C GLY A 131 -3.65 -2.28 19.81
N ALA A 132 -3.61 -1.01 20.21
CA ALA A 132 -2.37 -0.29 20.46
C ALA A 132 -1.69 -0.73 21.78
N THR A 133 -2.46 -0.99 22.82
CA THR A 133 -1.97 -1.36 24.15
C THR A 133 -2.68 -2.59 24.74
N ASN A 134 -3.80 -2.96 24.17
CA ASN A 134 -4.59 -4.13 24.55
C ASN A 134 -5.23 -4.79 23.32
N TRP A 135 -6.16 -5.71 23.55
CA TRP A 135 -6.75 -6.53 22.52
C TRP A 135 -7.71 -5.80 21.57
N TYR A 136 -8.29 -4.66 21.96
CA TYR A 136 -9.41 -4.04 21.27
C TYR A 136 -9.34 -2.50 21.15
N ASP A 137 -8.28 -1.88 21.66
CA ASP A 137 -8.10 -0.43 21.62
C ASP A 137 -7.48 0.04 20.30
N PHE A 138 -8.16 -0.28 19.20
CA PHE A 138 -7.73 0.15 17.87
C PHE A 138 -7.55 1.66 17.81
N PRO A 139 -6.38 2.17 17.37
CA PRO A 139 -6.19 3.59 17.16
C PRO A 139 -7.21 4.14 16.17
N ALA A 140 -7.72 5.34 16.43
CA ALA A 140 -8.45 6.07 15.42
C ALA A 140 -7.47 6.58 14.35
N GLU A 141 -7.83 6.40 13.08
CA GLU A 141 -7.01 6.84 11.95
C GLU A 141 -7.76 7.86 11.10
N THR A 142 -7.06 8.89 10.63
CA THR A 142 -7.69 9.95 9.84
C THR A 142 -7.09 9.98 8.45
N TYR A 143 -7.97 9.98 7.43
CA TYR A 143 -7.61 10.13 6.04
C TYR A 143 -8.61 11.04 5.33
N ASN A 144 -8.11 11.98 4.53
CA ASN A 144 -8.92 12.96 3.79
C ASN A 144 -9.98 13.68 4.66
N GLY A 145 -9.60 14.05 5.90
CA GLY A 145 -10.49 14.77 6.82
C GLY A 145 -11.56 13.93 7.50
N LYS A 146 -11.64 12.63 7.21
CA LYS A 146 -12.53 11.67 7.89
C LYS A 146 -11.75 10.81 8.87
N THR A 147 -12.28 10.66 10.09
CA THR A 147 -11.70 9.78 11.11
C THR A 147 -12.45 8.44 11.13
N TYR A 148 -11.68 7.37 11.11
CA TYR A 148 -12.14 5.98 11.18
C TYR A 148 -11.76 5.42 12.54
N LYS A 149 -12.75 4.94 13.29
CA LYS A 149 -12.55 4.33 14.60
C LYS A 149 -13.35 3.04 14.65
N LEU A 150 -12.68 1.96 14.93
CA LEU A 150 -13.28 0.65 15.13
C LEU A 150 -13.39 0.35 16.64
N GLY A 151 -14.44 -0.31 17.04
CA GLY A 151 -14.72 -0.70 18.41
C GLY A 151 -15.03 -2.20 18.53
N LEU A 152 -15.63 -2.59 19.64
CA LEU A 152 -16.01 -3.98 19.89
C LEU A 152 -17.06 -4.52 18.89
N ASP A 153 -17.82 -3.64 18.29
CA ASP A 153 -18.79 -3.94 17.24
C ASP A 153 -18.15 -4.26 15.88
N ALA A 154 -16.88 -3.92 15.74
CA ALA A 154 -16.08 -4.26 14.57
C ALA A 154 -15.34 -5.60 14.72
N ILE A 155 -15.35 -6.23 15.89
CA ILE A 155 -14.68 -7.49 16.18
C ILE A 155 -15.71 -8.62 16.11
N CYS A 156 -15.36 -9.71 15.44
CA CYS A 156 -16.20 -10.90 15.32
C CYS A 156 -16.53 -11.49 16.69
N LYS A 157 -17.79 -11.94 16.87
CA LYS A 157 -18.30 -12.43 18.15
C LYS A 157 -17.59 -13.65 18.70
N ASN A 158 -17.03 -14.46 17.83
CA ASN A 158 -16.28 -15.68 18.13
C ASN A 158 -14.77 -15.48 18.12
N ASP A 159 -14.31 -14.22 18.00
CA ASP A 159 -12.89 -13.89 18.18
C ASP A 159 -12.41 -14.33 19.59
N GLU A 160 -11.11 -14.63 19.73
CA GLU A 160 -10.51 -15.11 20.98
C GLU A 160 -10.69 -14.12 22.14
N LEU A 161 -10.92 -12.84 21.84
CA LEU A 161 -11.27 -11.84 22.87
C LEU A 161 -12.48 -12.27 23.69
N ALA A 162 -13.46 -12.95 23.09
CA ALA A 162 -14.64 -13.45 23.79
C ALA A 162 -14.30 -14.43 24.91
N ASN A 163 -13.18 -15.10 24.83
CA ASN A 163 -12.73 -16.08 25.81
C ASN A 163 -11.78 -15.49 26.88
N GLN A 164 -11.45 -14.19 26.78
CA GLN A 164 -10.52 -13.55 27.73
C GLN A 164 -11.25 -13.10 29.00
N THR A 165 -10.83 -13.65 30.15
CA THR A 165 -11.42 -13.28 31.43
C THR A 165 -11.22 -11.80 31.75
N GLY A 166 -12.29 -11.11 32.10
CA GLY A 166 -12.27 -9.69 32.48
C GLY A 166 -12.19 -8.72 31.29
N MET A 167 -12.17 -9.21 30.06
CA MET A 167 -12.22 -8.36 28.86
C MET A 167 -13.68 -8.13 28.42
N PRO A 168 -13.98 -6.98 27.80
CA PRO A 168 -15.29 -6.74 27.21
C PRO A 168 -15.54 -7.69 26.05
N GLN A 169 -16.80 -8.07 25.83
CA GLN A 169 -17.18 -8.99 24.79
C GLN A 169 -17.27 -8.30 23.42
N PRO A 170 -16.72 -8.89 22.36
CA PRO A 170 -16.95 -8.42 20.99
C PRO A 170 -18.42 -8.59 20.60
N THR A 171 -18.93 -7.69 19.76
CA THR A 171 -20.35 -7.64 19.41
C THR A 171 -20.63 -7.66 17.90
N GLY A 172 -19.62 -7.86 17.07
CA GLY A 172 -19.77 -8.03 15.62
C GLY A 172 -20.53 -9.31 15.24
N ALA A 173 -20.65 -9.59 13.96
CA ALA A 173 -21.21 -10.85 13.46
C ALA A 173 -20.25 -12.02 13.79
N TYR A 174 -20.76 -13.25 13.62
CA TYR A 174 -19.88 -14.43 13.70
C TYR A 174 -18.99 -14.49 12.47
N ASP A 175 -17.71 -14.73 12.69
CA ASP A 175 -16.81 -15.14 11.64
C ASP A 175 -17.08 -16.59 11.20
N THR A 176 -16.83 -16.86 9.94
CA THR A 176 -16.93 -18.19 9.33
C THR A 176 -15.57 -18.81 9.01
N GLY A 177 -14.50 -18.05 9.25
CA GLY A 177 -13.12 -18.47 9.03
C GLY A 177 -12.51 -19.20 10.22
N ASP A 178 -11.25 -19.54 10.05
CA ASP A 178 -10.43 -20.07 11.13
C ASP A 178 -9.95 -18.92 12.03
N ASN A 179 -9.88 -19.19 13.32
CA ASN A 179 -9.39 -18.23 14.30
C ASN A 179 -7.89 -17.94 14.09
N PHE A 180 -7.51 -16.69 14.32
CA PHE A 180 -6.12 -16.26 14.34
C PHE A 180 -5.79 -15.62 15.69
N ASP A 181 -5.15 -16.39 16.58
CA ASP A 181 -4.87 -16.00 17.97
C ASP A 181 -4.02 -14.72 18.12
N GLY A 182 -3.38 -14.27 17.06
CA GLY A 182 -2.46 -13.14 17.10
C GLY A 182 -3.08 -11.75 17.04
N CYS A 183 -4.28 -11.64 16.47
CA CYS A 183 -4.97 -10.36 16.22
C CYS A 183 -6.48 -10.53 16.38
N ARG A 184 -7.23 -9.43 16.29
CA ARG A 184 -8.71 -9.43 16.40
C ARG A 184 -9.32 -9.54 15.02
N ASP A 185 -10.09 -10.58 14.77
CA ASP A 185 -10.82 -10.77 13.52
C ASP A 185 -11.88 -9.70 13.35
N LEU A 186 -11.87 -9.05 12.19
CA LEU A 186 -12.78 -7.95 11.91
C LEU A 186 -14.07 -8.44 11.24
N ASP A 187 -15.19 -7.94 11.70
CA ASP A 187 -16.49 -8.16 11.07
C ASP A 187 -16.63 -7.38 9.75
N HIS A 188 -16.31 -8.01 8.64
CA HIS A 188 -16.41 -7.41 7.31
C HIS A 188 -17.85 -7.12 6.84
N THR A 189 -18.87 -7.52 7.61
CA THR A 189 -20.26 -7.10 7.38
C THR A 189 -20.57 -5.76 8.04
N ASN A 190 -19.71 -5.30 8.96
CA ASN A 190 -19.87 -4.02 9.63
C ASN A 190 -19.52 -2.87 8.68
N PRO A 191 -20.43 -1.89 8.44
CA PRO A 191 -20.16 -0.76 7.55
C PRO A 191 -18.95 0.09 7.94
N ALA A 192 -18.64 0.24 9.24
CA ALA A 192 -17.48 0.99 9.70
C ALA A 192 -16.17 0.29 9.29
N VAL A 193 -16.11 -1.05 9.35
CA VAL A 193 -14.98 -1.85 8.87
C VAL A 193 -14.84 -1.68 7.36
N GLN A 194 -15.95 -1.83 6.60
CA GLN A 194 -15.94 -1.65 5.14
C GLN A 194 -15.45 -0.26 4.71
N GLU A 195 -15.87 0.78 5.41
CA GLU A 195 -15.43 2.15 5.12
C GLU A 195 -13.95 2.38 5.45
N ALA A 196 -13.46 1.81 6.56
CA ALA A 196 -12.05 1.90 6.93
C ALA A 196 -11.16 1.13 5.93
N VAL A 197 -11.58 -0.07 5.53
CA VAL A 197 -10.87 -0.86 4.49
C VAL A 197 -10.86 -0.13 3.15
N LYS A 198 -11.98 0.48 2.72
CA LYS A 198 -12.01 1.30 1.49
C LYS A 198 -11.09 2.51 1.54
N ALA A 199 -10.87 3.07 2.72
CA ALA A 199 -9.95 4.19 2.88
C ALA A 199 -8.48 3.76 2.89
N TYR A 200 -8.22 2.50 3.27
CA TYR A 200 -6.90 1.89 3.26
C TYR A 200 -6.48 1.48 1.84
N LEU A 201 -7.38 0.90 1.06
CA LEU A 201 -7.14 0.47 -0.34
C LEU A 201 -7.27 1.63 -1.34
#